data_d963977a1bd4d5674a5cf7e5c862e359
#
_entry.id   d963977a1bd4d5674a5cf7e5c862e359
#
_cell.length_a   1.000
_cell.length_b   1.000
_cell.length_c   1.000
_cell.angle_alpha   90.00
_cell.angle_beta   90.00
_cell.angle_gamma   90.00
#
_symmetry.space_group_name_H-M   'P 1'
#
loop_
_entity.id
_entity.type
_entity.pdbx_description
1 polymer ?
#
loop_
_entity_poly.entity_id
_entity_poly.type
_entity_poly.pdbx_seq_one_letter_code
_entity_poly.pdbx_strand_id
1 'polypeptide(L)'
;MAPFGDPDWHTEFTPDRIAILRGDGTVVAERHDPRTSFAGHEMTTPWEPLHRAYFNGYALWTYLTTPFLLTMDGVQVTEGEPWKEGRETWRVLHARFPGSIATHSALQDFFFGEDLLLRRHDYDVDVAGGFAGAQLVYDYIEANGIRLPSRRRAYTRGTDSRPRLDPLMVSIDISDVRFS
;
A
#
# COMPACT_ATOMS: atom_id res chain seq x y z
N MET A 1 -9.29 13.59 9.31
CA MET A 1 -8.06 14.36 9.59
C MET A 1 -7.59 14.90 8.27
N ALA A 2 -7.48 16.21 8.14
CA ALA A 2 -6.89 16.78 6.94
C ALA A 2 -5.49 16.19 6.78
N PRO A 3 -5.15 15.55 5.67
CA PRO A 3 -3.93 14.74 5.57
C PRO A 3 -2.65 15.55 5.71
N PHE A 4 -2.73 16.89 5.56
CA PHE A 4 -1.54 17.74 5.51
C PHE A 4 -1.69 19.09 6.23
N GLY A 5 -2.69 19.23 7.12
CA GLY A 5 -2.85 20.39 8.00
C GLY A 5 -4.04 21.29 7.70
N ASP A 6 -4.63 21.25 6.49
CA ASP A 6 -5.83 22.00 6.11
C ASP A 6 -6.89 21.05 5.53
N PRO A 7 -8.16 21.10 6.00
CA PRO A 7 -9.22 20.22 5.51
C PRO A 7 -9.53 20.39 4.02
N ASP A 8 -9.25 21.54 3.44
CA ASP A 8 -9.51 21.82 2.03
C ASP A 8 -8.38 21.35 1.10
N TRP A 9 -7.29 20.85 1.66
CA TRP A 9 -6.17 20.38 0.86
C TRP A 9 -6.37 18.93 0.43
N HIS A 10 -6.01 18.64 -0.82
CA HIS A 10 -6.00 17.30 -1.38
C HIS A 10 -4.68 17.02 -2.09
N THR A 11 -4.45 15.78 -2.46
CA THR A 11 -3.22 15.37 -3.15
C THR A 11 -3.55 14.83 -4.54
N GLU A 12 -2.70 15.15 -5.50
CA GLU A 12 -2.65 14.51 -6.81
C GLU A 12 -1.39 13.69 -6.91
N PHE A 13 -1.56 12.41 -7.23
CA PHE A 13 -0.48 11.44 -7.32
C PHE A 13 -0.38 10.86 -8.74
N THR A 14 0.83 10.86 -9.28
CA THR A 14 1.28 10.01 -10.37
C THR A 14 2.63 9.38 -9.99
N PRO A 15 3.12 8.34 -10.66
CA PRO A 15 4.46 7.80 -10.39
C PRO A 15 5.56 8.86 -10.42
N ASP A 16 5.44 9.84 -11.31
CA ASP A 16 6.47 10.85 -11.60
C ASP A 16 6.21 12.21 -10.94
N ARG A 17 5.05 12.40 -10.29
CA ARG A 17 4.70 13.68 -9.66
C ARG A 17 3.80 13.47 -8.45
N ILE A 18 4.08 14.23 -7.40
CA ILE A 18 3.17 14.41 -6.28
C ILE A 18 2.93 15.89 -6.06
N ALA A 19 1.66 16.27 -5.86
CA ALA A 19 1.29 17.64 -5.52
C ALA A 19 0.30 17.67 -4.36
N ILE A 20 0.38 18.73 -3.57
CA ILE A 20 -0.61 19.13 -2.55
C ILE A 20 -1.29 20.37 -3.09
N LEU A 21 -2.61 20.34 -3.21
CA LEU A 21 -3.42 21.41 -3.77
C LEU A 21 -4.46 21.89 -2.76
N ARG A 22 -4.89 23.13 -2.90
CA ARG A 22 -6.08 23.68 -2.24
C ARG A 22 -7.35 23.23 -2.97
N GLY A 23 -8.50 23.40 -2.35
CA GLY A 23 -9.79 23.10 -2.95
C GLY A 23 -10.08 23.84 -4.26
N ASP A 24 -9.46 25.00 -4.46
CA ASP A 24 -9.55 25.79 -5.71
C ASP A 24 -8.57 25.35 -6.81
N GLY A 25 -7.78 24.29 -6.57
CA GLY A 25 -6.77 23.77 -7.49
C GLY A 25 -5.41 24.48 -7.43
N THR A 26 -5.24 25.47 -6.56
CA THR A 26 -3.94 26.14 -6.40
C THR A 26 -2.91 25.19 -5.79
N VAL A 27 -1.76 25.03 -6.44
CA VAL A 27 -0.65 24.19 -5.95
C VAL A 27 -0.03 24.83 -4.71
N VAL A 28 -0.02 24.13 -3.61
CA VAL A 28 0.64 24.50 -2.35
C VAL A 28 2.08 24.05 -2.35
N ALA A 29 2.32 22.81 -2.78
CA ALA A 29 3.65 22.22 -2.91
C ALA A 29 3.59 21.08 -3.93
N GLU A 30 4.68 20.91 -4.69
CA GLU A 30 4.80 19.77 -5.61
C GLU A 30 6.24 19.27 -5.71
N ARG A 31 6.39 18.04 -6.21
CA ARG A 31 7.67 17.44 -6.49
C ARG A 31 7.57 16.50 -7.68
N HIS A 32 8.49 16.67 -8.64
CA HIS A 32 8.74 15.74 -9.72
C HIS A 32 9.74 14.67 -9.27
N ASP A 33 9.66 13.49 -9.86
CA ASP A 33 10.47 12.31 -9.49
C ASP A 33 10.52 12.06 -7.97
N PRO A 34 9.36 12.04 -7.30
CA PRO A 34 9.28 12.12 -5.83
C PRO A 34 9.97 10.95 -5.13
N ARG A 35 10.10 9.79 -5.79
CA ARG A 35 10.78 8.62 -5.20
C ARG A 35 12.26 8.87 -4.92
N THR A 36 12.93 9.70 -5.73
CA THR A 36 14.35 10.03 -5.56
C THR A 36 14.63 10.81 -4.28
N SER A 37 13.64 11.55 -3.76
CA SER A 37 13.79 12.34 -2.53
C SER A 37 13.91 11.50 -1.26
N PHE A 38 13.65 10.20 -1.36
CA PHE A 38 13.83 9.26 -0.23
C PHE A 38 15.24 8.64 -0.17
N ALA A 39 16.17 9.08 -1.02
CA ALA A 39 17.54 8.55 -0.99
C ALA A 39 18.16 8.71 0.40
N GLY A 40 18.65 7.60 0.99
CA GLY A 40 19.23 7.57 2.33
C GLY A 40 18.21 7.59 3.49
N HIS A 41 16.90 7.53 3.21
CA HIS A 41 15.92 7.40 4.27
C HIS A 41 15.94 6.00 4.89
N GLU A 42 15.75 5.97 6.19
CA GLU A 42 15.55 4.78 7.01
C GLU A 42 14.17 4.85 7.70
N MET A 43 13.76 3.77 8.37
CA MET A 43 12.48 3.67 9.05
C MET A 43 12.19 4.82 10.04
N THR A 44 13.22 5.39 10.64
CA THR A 44 13.10 6.48 11.62
C THR A 44 13.31 7.88 11.04
N THR A 45 13.60 7.99 9.74
CA THR A 45 13.80 9.29 9.09
C THR A 45 12.48 10.08 9.08
N PRO A 46 12.46 11.32 9.60
CA PRO A 46 11.26 12.16 9.57
C PRO A 46 10.82 12.47 8.14
N TRP A 47 9.54 12.34 7.87
CA TRP A 47 8.96 12.65 6.55
C TRP A 47 8.27 14.02 6.55
N GLU A 48 8.59 14.81 5.56
CA GLU A 48 7.85 16.04 5.24
C GLU A 48 6.50 15.73 4.56
N PRO A 49 5.62 16.72 4.37
CA PRO A 49 4.29 16.51 3.77
C PRO A 49 4.30 15.84 2.41
N LEU A 50 5.22 16.23 1.49
CA LEU A 50 5.31 15.62 0.15
C LEU A 50 5.77 14.16 0.19
N HIS A 51 6.63 13.76 1.13
CA HIS A 51 7.00 12.36 1.33
C HIS A 51 5.76 11.54 1.74
N ARG A 52 5.01 12.01 2.75
CA ARG A 52 3.78 11.34 3.19
C ARG A 52 2.73 11.27 2.09
N ALA A 53 2.58 12.35 1.32
CA ALA A 53 1.65 12.41 0.20
C ALA A 53 1.97 11.36 -0.87
N TYR A 54 3.24 11.27 -1.28
CA TYR A 54 3.69 10.30 -2.27
C TYR A 54 3.53 8.86 -1.78
N PHE A 55 3.98 8.57 -0.55
CA PHE A 55 3.80 7.25 0.06
C PHE A 55 2.33 6.84 0.11
N ASN A 56 1.46 7.72 0.60
CA ASN A 56 0.02 7.45 0.67
C ASN A 56 -0.58 7.24 -0.73
N GLY A 57 -0.14 8.02 -1.72
CA GLY A 57 -0.62 7.92 -3.09
C GLY A 57 -0.40 6.52 -3.67
N TYR A 58 0.84 6.05 -3.74
CA TYR A 58 1.13 4.74 -4.31
C TYR A 58 0.62 3.59 -3.43
N ALA A 59 0.63 3.75 -2.10
CA ALA A 59 0.15 2.72 -1.19
C ALA A 59 -1.37 2.51 -1.35
N LEU A 60 -2.16 3.59 -1.30
CA LEU A 60 -3.60 3.51 -1.48
C LEU A 60 -3.96 3.02 -2.88
N TRP A 61 -3.26 3.48 -3.92
CA TRP A 61 -3.46 2.96 -5.26
C TRP A 61 -3.25 1.45 -5.31
N THR A 62 -2.12 0.93 -4.78
CA THR A 62 -1.86 -0.51 -4.68
C THR A 62 -2.97 -1.25 -3.94
N TYR A 63 -3.43 -0.71 -2.80
CA TYR A 63 -4.41 -1.37 -1.95
C TYR A 63 -5.81 -1.41 -2.57
N LEU A 64 -6.22 -0.35 -3.26
CA LEU A 64 -7.54 -0.24 -3.87
C LEU A 64 -7.64 -0.98 -5.20
N THR A 65 -6.50 -1.18 -5.88
CA THR A 65 -6.46 -1.92 -7.15
C THR A 65 -6.18 -3.41 -6.97
N THR A 66 -5.79 -3.88 -5.78
CA THR A 66 -5.63 -5.31 -5.49
C THR A 66 -7.00 -6.03 -5.50
N PRO A 67 -7.15 -7.19 -6.20
CA PRO A 67 -6.10 -7.99 -6.85
C PRO A 67 -5.85 -7.63 -8.33
N PHE A 68 -6.60 -6.72 -8.92
CA PHE A 68 -6.56 -6.42 -10.36
C PHE A 68 -5.18 -5.96 -10.85
N LEU A 69 -4.42 -5.23 -10.00
CA LEU A 69 -3.06 -4.82 -10.34
C LEU A 69 -2.13 -6.00 -10.66
N LEU A 70 -2.41 -7.21 -10.17
CA LEU A 70 -1.60 -8.40 -10.44
C LEU A 70 -1.69 -8.86 -11.90
N THR A 71 -2.67 -8.34 -12.66
CA THR A 71 -2.85 -8.64 -14.09
C THR A 71 -2.38 -7.51 -15.00
N MET A 72 -1.78 -6.44 -14.46
CA MET A 72 -1.29 -5.32 -15.25
C MET A 72 -0.05 -5.71 -16.07
N ASP A 73 0.13 -5.02 -17.18
CA ASP A 73 1.27 -5.23 -18.08
C ASP A 73 2.62 -5.09 -17.34
N GLY A 74 3.49 -6.07 -17.54
CA GLY A 74 4.81 -6.14 -16.94
C GLY A 74 4.84 -6.71 -15.52
N VAL A 75 3.71 -6.94 -14.87
CA VAL A 75 3.64 -7.64 -13.59
C VAL A 75 3.81 -9.15 -13.83
N GLN A 76 4.73 -9.77 -13.10
CA GLN A 76 4.94 -11.21 -13.14
C GLN A 76 4.45 -11.81 -11.84
N VAL A 77 3.62 -12.85 -11.94
CA VAL A 77 3.05 -13.53 -10.78
C VAL A 77 3.37 -15.01 -10.85
N THR A 78 3.84 -15.56 -9.73
CA THR A 78 4.04 -17.00 -9.54
C THR A 78 3.36 -17.46 -8.27
N GLU A 79 2.86 -18.67 -8.24
CA GLU A 79 2.29 -19.27 -7.04
C GLU A 79 3.41 -19.86 -6.18
N GLY A 80 3.39 -19.54 -4.89
CA GLY A 80 4.31 -20.04 -3.87
C GLY A 80 3.73 -21.19 -3.07
N GLU A 81 4.53 -21.69 -2.12
CA GLU A 81 4.06 -22.68 -1.15
C GLU A 81 2.94 -22.10 -0.28
N PRO A 82 1.88 -22.88 -0.01
CA PRO A 82 0.78 -22.41 0.82
C PRO A 82 1.23 -22.03 2.23
N TRP A 83 0.71 -20.93 2.74
CA TRP A 83 0.97 -20.45 4.10
C TRP A 83 -0.03 -21.04 5.10
N LYS A 84 0.48 -21.55 6.23
CA LYS A 84 -0.36 -22.00 7.36
C LYS A 84 -0.55 -20.87 8.36
N GLU A 85 -1.81 -20.43 8.54
CA GLU A 85 -2.20 -19.44 9.53
C GLU A 85 -3.27 -20.00 10.46
N GLY A 86 -2.86 -20.44 11.65
CA GLY A 86 -3.74 -21.12 12.58
C GLY A 86 -4.38 -22.38 11.98
N ARG A 87 -5.71 -22.34 11.76
CA ARG A 87 -6.47 -23.45 11.13
C ARG A 87 -6.66 -23.24 9.62
N GLU A 88 -6.32 -22.09 9.10
CA GLU A 88 -6.46 -21.76 7.68
C GLU A 88 -5.20 -22.11 6.89
N THR A 89 -5.39 -22.35 5.61
CA THR A 89 -4.29 -22.45 4.63
C THR A 89 -4.52 -21.39 3.60
N TRP A 90 -3.58 -20.46 3.49
CA TRP A 90 -3.66 -19.37 2.53
C TRP A 90 -2.81 -19.68 1.30
N ARG A 91 -3.37 -19.37 0.16
CA ARG A 91 -2.69 -19.40 -1.12
C ARG A 91 -1.76 -18.21 -1.22
N VAL A 92 -0.51 -18.40 -1.64
CA VAL A 92 0.49 -17.33 -1.75
C VAL A 92 0.79 -17.03 -3.20
N LEU A 93 0.71 -15.77 -3.58
CA LEU A 93 1.15 -15.28 -4.88
C LEU A 93 2.36 -14.35 -4.68
N HIS A 94 3.48 -14.72 -5.28
CA HIS A 94 4.67 -13.88 -5.38
C HIS A 94 4.55 -12.99 -6.61
N ALA A 95 4.54 -11.69 -6.42
CA ALA A 95 4.45 -10.72 -7.50
C ALA A 95 5.76 -9.94 -7.66
N ARG A 96 6.20 -9.77 -8.92
CA ARG A 96 7.29 -8.87 -9.29
C ARG A 96 6.72 -7.72 -10.11
N PHE A 97 6.86 -6.52 -9.60
CA PHE A 97 6.41 -5.29 -10.24
C PHE A 97 7.51 -4.65 -11.09
N PRO A 98 7.19 -4.14 -12.28
CA PRO A 98 8.13 -3.37 -13.09
C PRO A 98 8.37 -1.98 -12.46
N GLY A 99 9.51 -1.37 -12.76
CA GLY A 99 9.86 -0.03 -12.25
C GLY A 99 8.92 1.10 -12.68
N SER A 100 8.07 0.87 -13.69
CA SER A 100 7.04 1.81 -14.13
C SER A 100 5.83 1.87 -13.19
N ILE A 101 5.66 0.91 -12.29
CA ILE A 101 4.59 0.89 -11.30
C ILE A 101 5.15 1.36 -9.96
N ALA A 102 4.72 2.53 -9.50
CA ALA A 102 5.06 3.02 -8.16
C ALA A 102 4.33 2.20 -7.10
N THR A 103 5.08 1.48 -6.27
CA THR A 103 4.57 0.63 -5.18
C THR A 103 5.64 0.49 -4.09
N HIS A 104 5.39 -0.28 -3.04
CA HIS A 104 6.27 -0.41 -1.87
C HIS A 104 7.67 -0.95 -2.23
N SER A 105 7.71 -2.07 -2.93
CA SER A 105 8.93 -2.75 -3.39
C SER A 105 8.64 -3.50 -4.69
N ALA A 106 9.70 -3.88 -5.39
CA ALA A 106 9.56 -4.66 -6.62
C ALA A 106 9.03 -6.08 -6.37
N LEU A 107 9.32 -6.66 -5.21
CA LEU A 107 8.85 -8.00 -4.83
C LEU A 107 7.86 -7.88 -3.69
N GLN A 108 6.69 -8.50 -3.85
CA GLN A 108 5.63 -8.48 -2.87
C GLN A 108 4.88 -9.81 -2.85
N ASP A 109 4.38 -10.21 -1.68
CA ASP A 109 3.64 -11.45 -1.49
C ASP A 109 2.20 -11.16 -1.09
N PHE A 110 1.25 -11.84 -1.74
CA PHE A 110 -0.18 -11.70 -1.51
C PHE A 110 -0.76 -13.03 -1.03
N PHE A 111 -1.41 -13.01 0.12
CA PHE A 111 -1.96 -14.19 0.78
C PHE A 111 -3.48 -14.18 0.68
N PHE A 112 -4.05 -15.18 0.04
CA PHE A 112 -5.49 -15.29 -0.19
C PHE A 112 -6.08 -16.48 0.57
N GLY A 113 -7.21 -16.28 1.24
CA GLY A 113 -7.97 -17.35 1.87
C GLY A 113 -8.65 -18.28 0.86
N GLU A 114 -9.31 -19.32 1.34
CA GLU A 114 -10.06 -20.29 0.51
C GLU A 114 -11.21 -19.62 -0.28
N ASP A 115 -11.74 -18.50 0.24
CA ASP A 115 -12.75 -17.67 -0.40
C ASP A 115 -12.17 -16.70 -1.46
N LEU A 116 -10.89 -16.82 -1.78
CA LEU A 116 -10.12 -15.99 -2.69
C LEU A 116 -10.03 -14.51 -2.30
N LEU A 117 -10.32 -14.18 -1.05
CA LEU A 117 -10.13 -12.83 -0.53
C LEU A 117 -8.75 -12.68 0.09
N LEU A 118 -8.14 -11.50 -0.13
CA LEU A 118 -6.84 -11.17 0.44
C LEU A 118 -6.91 -11.20 1.98
N ARG A 119 -5.96 -11.81 2.63
CA ARG A 119 -5.80 -11.86 4.09
C ARG A 119 -4.61 -11.03 4.56
N ARG A 120 -3.55 -11.06 3.76
CA ARG A 120 -2.28 -10.42 4.10
C ARG A 120 -1.54 -10.01 2.83
N HIS A 121 -0.79 -8.92 2.92
CA HIS A 121 0.08 -8.40 1.89
C HIS A 121 1.43 -8.06 2.49
N ASP A 122 2.49 -8.71 2.03
CA ASP A 122 3.87 -8.52 2.48
C ASP A 122 4.68 -7.77 1.43
N TYR A 123 5.52 -6.87 1.90
CA TYR A 123 6.40 -6.05 1.06
C TYR A 123 7.58 -5.51 1.88
N ASP A 124 8.59 -5.01 1.21
CA ASP A 124 9.59 -4.16 1.83
C ASP A 124 9.25 -2.69 1.58
N VAL A 125 9.53 -1.81 2.54
CA VAL A 125 9.26 -0.37 2.39
C VAL A 125 10.52 0.31 1.88
N ASP A 126 10.77 0.20 0.55
CA ASP A 126 12.00 0.69 -0.09
C ASP A 126 12.30 2.15 0.24
N VAL A 127 11.27 3.01 0.26
CA VAL A 127 11.40 4.45 0.56
C VAL A 127 11.76 4.75 2.03
N ALA A 128 11.85 3.74 2.87
CA ALA A 128 12.19 3.87 4.29
C ALA A 128 13.26 2.87 4.72
N GLY A 129 14.27 2.66 3.87
CA GLY A 129 15.39 1.79 4.14
C GLY A 129 15.12 0.30 3.92
N GLY A 130 14.02 -0.05 3.25
CA GLY A 130 13.71 -1.43 2.87
C GLY A 130 13.34 -2.34 4.03
N PHE A 131 12.80 -1.81 5.12
CA PHE A 131 12.34 -2.67 6.22
C PHE A 131 11.13 -3.52 5.79
N ALA A 132 11.10 -4.76 6.27
CA ALA A 132 10.04 -5.70 5.92
C ALA A 132 8.73 -5.35 6.61
N GLY A 133 7.66 -5.23 5.82
CA GLY A 133 6.29 -4.98 6.25
C GLY A 133 5.37 -6.16 6.02
N ALA A 134 4.35 -6.29 6.86
CA ALA A 134 3.22 -7.19 6.68
C ALA A 134 1.93 -6.45 7.00
N GLN A 135 1.01 -6.40 6.03
CA GLN A 135 -0.28 -5.76 6.19
C GLN A 135 -1.38 -6.81 6.26
N LEU A 136 -2.07 -6.85 7.39
CA LEU A 136 -3.28 -7.67 7.58
C LEU A 136 -4.51 -6.90 7.11
N VAL A 137 -5.44 -7.59 6.45
CA VAL A 137 -6.66 -6.99 5.91
C VAL A 137 -7.91 -7.69 6.46
N TYR A 138 -8.96 -6.89 6.69
CA TYR A 138 -10.18 -7.33 7.36
C TYR A 138 -11.42 -6.61 6.81
N ASP A 139 -12.59 -7.08 7.22
CA ASP A 139 -13.87 -6.39 7.09
C ASP A 139 -14.17 -5.98 5.65
N TYR A 140 -14.48 -6.97 4.81
CA TYR A 140 -14.81 -6.75 3.41
C TYR A 140 -16.15 -6.05 3.25
N ILE A 141 -16.18 -5.03 2.41
CA ILE A 141 -17.39 -4.37 1.92
C ILE A 141 -17.55 -4.62 0.42
N GLU A 142 -18.76 -4.44 -0.07
CA GLU A 142 -19.06 -4.55 -1.49
C GLU A 142 -19.63 -3.23 -2.01
N ALA A 143 -19.09 -2.77 -3.14
CA ALA A 143 -19.58 -1.61 -3.88
C ALA A 143 -19.63 -1.96 -5.37
N ASN A 144 -20.79 -1.81 -6.00
CA ASN A 144 -21.02 -2.13 -7.42
C ASN A 144 -20.51 -3.53 -7.85
N GLY A 145 -20.67 -4.55 -6.99
CA GLY A 145 -20.21 -5.92 -7.25
C GLY A 145 -18.70 -6.16 -7.02
N ILE A 146 -17.96 -5.14 -6.62
CA ILE A 146 -16.54 -5.26 -6.28
C ILE A 146 -16.40 -5.38 -4.75
N ARG A 147 -15.73 -6.46 -4.30
CA ARG A 147 -15.42 -6.67 -2.89
C ARG A 147 -14.02 -6.14 -2.58
N LEU A 148 -13.92 -5.28 -1.58
CA LEU A 148 -12.65 -4.72 -1.12
C LEU A 148 -12.56 -4.71 0.41
N PRO A 149 -11.35 -4.88 0.99
CA PRO A 149 -11.18 -4.81 2.43
C PRO A 149 -11.30 -3.37 2.91
N SER A 150 -12.17 -3.14 3.91
CA SER A 150 -12.36 -1.82 4.49
C SER A 150 -11.42 -1.50 5.63
N ARG A 151 -10.76 -2.51 6.20
CA ARG A 151 -9.79 -2.33 7.30
C ARG A 151 -8.44 -2.94 6.97
N ARG A 152 -7.38 -2.16 7.13
CA ARG A 152 -5.98 -2.58 6.94
C ARG A 152 -5.13 -2.17 8.12
N ARG A 153 -4.24 -3.06 8.56
CA ARG A 153 -3.30 -2.84 9.66
C ARG A 153 -1.92 -3.33 9.24
N ALA A 154 -0.96 -2.43 9.13
CA ALA A 154 0.40 -2.77 8.76
C ALA A 154 1.33 -2.78 9.97
N TYR A 155 2.21 -3.74 9.97
CA TYR A 155 3.19 -4.03 11.02
C TYR A 155 4.55 -4.29 10.40
N THR A 156 5.61 -4.27 11.19
CA THR A 156 6.89 -4.84 10.76
C THR A 156 6.77 -6.37 10.69
N ARG A 157 7.52 -6.97 9.78
CA ARG A 157 7.59 -8.44 9.62
C ARG A 157 8.89 -8.98 10.20
N GLY A 158 8.79 -10.01 11.02
CA GLY A 158 9.94 -10.69 11.60
C GLY A 158 10.66 -11.61 10.62
N THR A 159 11.82 -12.12 11.03
CA THR A 159 12.62 -13.10 10.27
C THR A 159 11.92 -14.46 10.11
N ASP A 160 10.92 -14.74 10.95
CA ASP A 160 10.01 -15.87 10.87
C ASP A 160 8.86 -15.65 9.85
N SER A 161 8.94 -14.58 9.09
CA SER A 161 7.92 -14.13 8.13
C SER A 161 6.56 -13.82 8.77
N ARG A 162 6.49 -13.58 10.08
CA ARG A 162 5.26 -13.23 10.79
C ARG A 162 5.17 -11.75 11.10
N PRO A 163 3.96 -11.14 11.05
CA PRO A 163 3.76 -9.76 11.48
C PRO A 163 4.04 -9.63 12.99
N ARG A 164 4.76 -8.59 13.37
CA ARG A 164 4.96 -8.19 14.76
C ARG A 164 3.87 -7.19 15.12
N LEU A 165 2.87 -7.64 15.90
CA LEU A 165 1.64 -6.88 16.13
C LEU A 165 1.83 -5.63 17.02
N ASP A 166 3.03 -5.35 17.45
CA ASP A 166 3.40 -4.15 18.20
C ASP A 166 4.80 -3.67 17.77
N PRO A 167 4.95 -2.38 17.41
CA PRO A 167 3.91 -1.36 17.27
C PRO A 167 3.08 -1.51 15.99
N LEU A 168 1.83 -1.00 16.03
CA LEU A 168 1.03 -0.79 14.82
C LEU A 168 1.63 0.38 14.03
N MET A 169 2.11 0.11 12.82
CA MET A 169 2.78 1.10 11.97
C MET A 169 1.78 1.94 11.16
N VAL A 170 0.77 1.30 10.56
CA VAL A 170 -0.24 1.97 9.73
C VAL A 170 -1.62 1.39 10.01
N SER A 171 -2.59 2.29 10.19
CA SER A 171 -4.01 1.97 10.35
C SER A 171 -4.80 2.68 9.25
N ILE A 172 -5.55 1.91 8.45
CA ILE A 172 -6.43 2.43 7.41
C ILE A 172 -7.81 1.83 7.61
N ASP A 173 -8.81 2.69 7.68
CA ASP A 173 -10.23 2.33 7.66
C ASP A 173 -10.88 3.08 6.50
N ILE A 174 -11.60 2.36 5.63
CA ILE A 174 -12.23 2.87 4.41
C ILE A 174 -13.74 2.74 4.55
N SER A 175 -14.48 3.80 4.27
CA SER A 175 -15.95 3.83 4.25
C SER A 175 -16.45 4.55 3.00
N ASP A 176 -17.75 4.43 2.72
CA ASP A 176 -18.47 5.16 1.69
C ASP A 176 -17.86 5.02 0.28
N VAL A 177 -17.39 3.83 -0.06
CA VAL A 177 -16.79 3.54 -1.37
C VAL A 177 -17.85 3.60 -2.47
N ARG A 178 -17.56 4.34 -3.53
CA ARG A 178 -18.38 4.44 -4.73
C ARG A 178 -17.50 4.33 -5.96
N PHE A 179 -17.96 3.58 -6.94
CA PHE A 179 -17.36 3.53 -8.28
C PHE A 179 -18.26 4.30 -9.24
N SER A 180 -17.68 5.20 -10.01
CA SER A 180 -18.36 6.00 -11.03
C SER A 180 -17.88 5.63 -12.43
#